data_ce0888427fa120a0f91b5385dd5a7483
#
_entry.id   ce0888427fa120a0f91b5385dd5a7483
#
_cell.length_a   1.000
_cell.length_b   1.000
_cell.length_c   1.000
_cell.angle_alpha   90.00
_cell.angle_beta   90.00
_cell.angle_gamma   90.00
#
_symmetry.space_group_name_H-M   'P 1'
#
loop_
_entity.id
_entity.type
_entity.pdbx_description
1 polymer ?
#
loop_
_entity_poly.entity_id
_entity_poly.type
_entity_poly.pdbx_seq_one_letter_code
_entity_poly.pdbx_strand_id
1 'polypeptide(L)'
;SLTDSSYCTGWIRQPAGKALEWVALACGSGSTYHSEKLKSRFQVSRDTSNSTVTLTGQNMQTEDTAVYYCARRARSYFDYWGKGTQVTVTSAVQSAPKS
;
A
#
# COMPACT_ATOMS: atom_id res chain seq x y z
N SER A 1 6.85 15.98 -8.07
CA SER A 1 5.89 16.62 -7.18
C SER A 1 4.62 15.79 -7.08
N LEU A 2 4.05 15.74 -5.91
CA LEU A 2 2.79 15.02 -5.71
C LEU A 2 1.64 15.62 -6.49
N THR A 3 1.75 16.88 -6.88
CA THR A 3 0.68 17.52 -7.61
C THR A 3 0.78 17.36 -9.12
N ASP A 4 1.86 16.76 -9.59
CA ASP A 4 2.03 16.53 -11.02
C ASP A 4 1.11 15.38 -11.44
N SER A 5 0.17 15.67 -12.33
CA SER A 5 -0.82 14.67 -12.71
C SER A 5 -0.22 13.50 -13.49
N SER A 6 0.98 13.65 -14.02
CA SER A 6 1.62 12.56 -14.75
C SER A 6 2.28 11.55 -13.82
N TYR A 7 2.36 11.85 -12.51
CA TYR A 7 2.96 10.94 -11.55
C TYR A 7 1.91 10.32 -10.66
N CYS A 8 2.12 9.06 -10.34
CA CYS A 8 1.33 8.37 -9.36
C CYS A 8 2.26 7.73 -8.35
N THR A 9 1.86 7.72 -7.10
CA THR A 9 2.56 6.98 -6.06
C THR A 9 1.79 5.70 -5.83
N GLY A 10 2.49 4.59 -5.96
CA GLY A 10 1.87 3.28 -5.83
C GLY A 10 2.35 2.56 -4.60
N TRP A 11 1.47 1.71 -4.08
CA TRP A 11 1.82 0.79 -3.01
C TRP A 11 1.78 -0.61 -3.58
N ILE A 12 2.89 -1.32 -3.42
CA ILE A 12 3.05 -2.68 -3.93
C ILE A 12 3.52 -3.51 -2.75
N ARG A 13 3.07 -4.75 -2.68
CA ARG A 13 3.51 -5.63 -1.61
C ARG A 13 4.03 -6.94 -2.18
N GLN A 14 4.87 -7.59 -1.39
CA GLN A 14 5.37 -8.90 -1.75
C GLN A 14 5.26 -9.82 -0.54
N PRO A 15 4.26 -10.69 -0.52
CA PRO A 15 4.19 -11.71 0.51
C PRO A 15 5.37 -12.66 0.40
N ALA A 16 5.79 -13.23 1.52
CA ALA A 16 6.97 -14.10 1.52
C ALA A 16 6.80 -15.24 0.52
N GLY A 17 7.79 -15.39 -0.34
CA GLY A 17 7.78 -16.45 -1.32
C GLY A 17 6.81 -16.28 -2.48
N LYS A 18 6.21 -15.11 -2.61
CA LYS A 18 5.22 -14.87 -3.66
C LYS A 18 5.61 -13.69 -4.52
N ALA A 19 4.86 -13.49 -5.59
CA ALA A 19 5.13 -12.42 -6.54
C ALA A 19 4.69 -11.08 -5.97
N LEU A 20 5.23 -10.02 -6.55
CA LEU A 20 4.77 -8.67 -6.23
C LEU A 20 3.31 -8.51 -6.63
N GLU A 21 2.60 -7.73 -5.84
CA GLU A 21 1.18 -7.51 -6.02
C GLU A 21 0.89 -6.04 -5.75
N TRP A 22 0.28 -5.33 -6.71
CA TRP A 22 -0.02 -3.93 -6.46
C TRP A 22 -1.23 -3.82 -5.54
N VAL A 23 -1.24 -2.77 -4.75
CA VAL A 23 -2.30 -2.56 -3.77
C VAL A 23 -3.13 -1.33 -4.13
N ALA A 24 -2.49 -0.19 -4.33
CA ALA A 24 -3.21 1.04 -4.57
C ALA A 24 -2.31 2.08 -5.24
N LEU A 25 -2.94 3.08 -5.85
CA LEU A 25 -2.25 4.20 -6.48
C LEU A 25 -2.91 5.50 -6.03
N ALA A 26 -2.10 6.52 -5.82
CA ALA A 26 -2.58 7.88 -5.64
C ALA A 26 -1.85 8.76 -6.65
N CYS A 27 -2.60 9.46 -7.47
CA CYS A 27 -2.04 10.23 -8.57
C CYS A 27 -2.09 11.72 -8.31
N GLY A 28 -1.25 12.45 -9.01
CA GLY A 28 -1.16 13.89 -8.82
C GLY A 28 -2.44 14.64 -9.16
N SER A 29 -3.28 14.06 -10.01
CA SER A 29 -4.57 14.63 -10.33
C SER A 29 -5.58 14.54 -9.20
N GLY A 30 -5.26 13.79 -8.15
CA GLY A 30 -6.19 13.53 -7.07
C GLY A 30 -6.90 12.20 -7.18
N SER A 31 -6.73 11.50 -8.28
CA SER A 31 -7.38 10.21 -8.46
C SER A 31 -6.70 9.14 -7.64
N THR A 32 -7.48 8.21 -7.13
CA THR A 32 -6.95 7.04 -6.43
C THR A 32 -7.51 5.80 -7.07
N TYR A 33 -6.71 4.74 -7.06
CA TYR A 33 -7.09 3.45 -7.62
C TYR A 33 -6.68 2.37 -6.65
N HIS A 34 -7.48 1.31 -6.57
CA HIS A 34 -7.24 0.22 -5.65
C HIS A 34 -7.37 -1.10 -6.36
N SER A 35 -6.59 -2.07 -5.93
CA SER A 35 -6.74 -3.44 -6.42
C SER A 35 -8.14 -3.94 -6.06
N GLU A 36 -8.83 -4.51 -7.04
CA GLU A 36 -10.18 -5.05 -6.79
C GLU A 36 -10.17 -6.06 -5.66
N LYS A 37 -9.13 -6.84 -5.61
CA LYS A 37 -9.01 -7.89 -4.61
C LYS A 37 -8.85 -7.33 -3.21
N LEU A 38 -8.21 -6.18 -3.07
CA LEU A 38 -7.78 -5.66 -1.78
C LEU A 38 -8.54 -4.42 -1.33
N LYS A 39 -9.36 -3.85 -2.17
CA LYS A 39 -9.94 -2.53 -1.89
C LYS A 39 -10.82 -2.48 -0.65
N SER A 40 -11.33 -3.61 -0.21
CA SER A 40 -12.18 -3.62 0.98
C SER A 40 -11.39 -3.44 2.27
N ARG A 41 -10.09 -3.65 2.21
CA ARG A 41 -9.25 -3.55 3.41
C ARG A 41 -8.18 -2.48 3.32
N PHE A 42 -7.96 -1.90 2.16
CA PHE A 42 -6.89 -0.92 1.98
C PHE A 42 -7.42 0.35 1.37
N GLN A 43 -6.89 1.46 1.84
CA GLN A 43 -7.19 2.77 1.28
C GLN A 43 -5.92 3.56 1.17
N VAL A 44 -5.78 4.31 0.09
CA VAL A 44 -4.66 5.20 -0.09
C VAL A 44 -5.15 6.64 0.01
N SER A 45 -4.38 7.48 0.65
CA SER A 45 -4.69 8.90 0.74
C SER A 45 -3.43 9.71 0.53
N ARG A 46 -3.63 10.96 0.22
CA ARG A 46 -2.56 11.86 -0.12
C ARG A 46 -2.73 13.15 0.64
N ASP A 47 -1.62 13.66 1.16
CA ASP A 47 -1.59 14.97 1.82
C ASP A 47 -0.55 15.81 1.10
N THR A 48 -1.00 16.69 0.21
CA THR A 48 -0.10 17.48 -0.59
C THR A 48 0.65 18.51 0.23
N SER A 49 0.04 18.99 1.32
CA SER A 49 0.72 19.98 2.13
C SER A 49 1.91 19.41 2.88
N ASN A 50 1.88 18.12 3.17
CA ASN A 50 2.98 17.43 3.83
C ASN A 50 3.77 16.52 2.88
N SER A 51 3.39 16.50 1.63
CA SER A 51 4.03 15.66 0.61
C SER A 51 4.07 14.20 1.03
N THR A 52 2.97 13.70 1.58
CA THR A 52 2.89 12.32 2.03
C THR A 52 1.78 11.57 1.32
N VAL A 53 2.02 10.28 1.12
CA VAL A 53 1.03 9.34 0.62
C VAL A 53 0.96 8.22 1.64
N THR A 54 -0.24 7.93 2.10
CA THR A 54 -0.45 6.97 3.18
C THR A 54 -1.31 5.82 2.69
N LEU A 55 -0.88 4.60 2.99
CA LEU A 55 -1.70 3.42 2.79
C LEU A 55 -2.22 2.98 4.15
N THR A 56 -3.53 2.84 4.25
CA THR A 56 -4.18 2.42 5.49
C THR A 56 -4.84 1.08 5.28
N GLY A 57 -4.53 0.14 6.16
CA GLY A 57 -5.15 -1.17 6.15
C GLY A 57 -6.10 -1.33 7.32
N GLN A 58 -7.23 -2.01 7.09
CA GLN A 58 -8.19 -2.31 8.12
C GLN A 58 -8.52 -3.78 8.07
N ASN A 59 -8.80 -4.36 9.22
CA ASN A 59 -9.17 -5.78 9.30
C ASN A 59 -8.13 -6.65 8.61
N MET A 60 -6.86 -6.36 8.89
CA MET A 60 -5.78 -7.09 8.25
C MET A 60 -5.82 -8.55 8.62
N GLN A 61 -5.56 -9.40 7.65
CA GLN A 61 -5.52 -10.84 7.82
C GLN A 61 -4.07 -11.30 7.81
N THR A 62 -3.81 -12.51 8.30
CA THR A 62 -2.44 -13.02 8.34
C THR A 62 -1.83 -13.10 6.95
N GLU A 63 -2.65 -13.32 5.92
CA GLU A 63 -2.16 -13.35 4.55
C GLU A 63 -1.77 -11.97 4.02
N ASP A 64 -2.03 -10.91 4.78
CA ASP A 64 -1.57 -9.56 4.41
C ASP A 64 -0.14 -9.30 4.89
N THR A 65 0.46 -10.26 5.56
CA THR A 65 1.86 -10.17 5.94
C THR A 65 2.72 -10.13 4.69
N ALA A 66 3.53 -9.10 4.55
CA ALA A 66 4.32 -8.89 3.34
C ALA A 66 5.30 -7.77 3.57
N VAL A 67 6.23 -7.60 2.64
CA VAL A 67 6.99 -6.37 2.56
C VAL A 67 6.20 -5.42 1.68
N TYR A 68 5.95 -4.23 2.18
CA TYR A 68 5.19 -3.22 1.47
C TYR A 68 6.14 -2.14 0.97
N TYR A 69 6.03 -1.85 -0.32
CA TYR A 69 6.87 -0.86 -0.98
C TYR A 69 6.01 0.30 -1.45
N CYS A 70 6.57 1.49 -1.29
CA CYS A 70 6.02 2.68 -1.92
C CYS A 70 6.87 2.96 -3.15
N ALA A 71 6.25 3.14 -4.28
CA ALA A 71 6.97 3.35 -5.52
C ALA A 71 6.31 4.45 -6.33
N ARG A 72 7.10 5.21 -7.06
CA ARG A 72 6.58 6.26 -7.91
C ARG A 72 6.47 5.76 -9.34
N ARG A 73 5.33 6.01 -9.94
CA ARG A 73 5.08 5.63 -11.33
C ARG A 73 4.92 6.87 -12.18
N ALA A 74 5.69 6.93 -13.25
CA ALA A 74 5.49 7.91 -14.30
C ALA A 74 5.01 7.16 -15.52
N ARG A 75 3.88 7.58 -16.08
CA ARG A 75 3.28 6.91 -17.23
C ARG A 75 2.81 5.51 -16.85
N SER A 76 3.46 4.46 -17.34
CA SER A 76 2.95 3.11 -17.16
C SER A 76 3.85 2.18 -16.35
N TYR A 77 4.96 2.67 -15.82
CA TYR A 77 5.81 1.81 -15.02
C TYR A 77 6.35 2.54 -13.81
N PHE A 78 6.79 1.75 -12.81
CA PHE A 78 7.35 2.28 -11.58
C PHE A 78 8.85 2.42 -11.76
N ASP A 79 9.37 3.64 -11.59
CA ASP A 79 10.77 3.92 -11.81
C ASP A 79 11.56 4.20 -10.54
N TYR A 80 10.88 4.49 -9.43
CA TYR A 80 11.53 4.70 -8.15
C TYR A 80 10.83 3.90 -7.08
N TRP A 81 11.61 3.17 -6.31
CA TRP A 81 11.08 2.30 -5.26
C TRP A 81 11.71 2.66 -3.93
N GLY A 82 10.90 2.67 -2.88
CA GLY A 82 11.41 2.74 -1.54
C GLY A 82 11.99 1.40 -1.12
N LYS A 83 12.57 1.38 0.07
CA LYS A 83 13.25 0.19 0.56
C LYS A 83 12.31 -0.92 0.98
N GLY A 84 11.09 -0.58 1.26
CA GLY A 84 10.13 -1.57 1.74
C GLY A 84 10.09 -1.64 3.25
N THR A 85 8.95 -2.03 3.77
CA THR A 85 8.71 -2.20 5.19
C THR A 85 8.05 -3.54 5.41
N GLN A 86 8.63 -4.34 6.29
CA GLN A 86 8.01 -5.61 6.65
C GLN A 86 6.82 -5.34 7.56
N VAL A 87 5.66 -5.78 7.15
CA VAL A 87 4.46 -5.71 7.96
C VAL A 87 4.02 -7.13 8.27
N THR A 88 3.92 -7.43 9.55
CA THR A 88 3.56 -8.77 9.99
C THR A 88 2.22 -8.71 10.71
N VAL A 89 1.28 -9.51 10.24
CA VAL A 89 -0.05 -9.59 10.84
C VAL A 89 -0.18 -10.94 11.51
N THR A 90 -0.40 -10.92 12.81
CA THR A 90 -0.57 -12.16 13.56
C THR A 90 -2.00 -12.25 14.04
N SER A 91 -2.42 -13.50 14.28
CA SER A 91 -3.76 -13.71 14.79
C SER A 91 -3.85 -13.21 16.23
N ALA A 92 -4.92 -12.48 16.51
CA ALA A 92 -5.16 -12.01 17.87
C ALA A 92 -5.93 -13.03 18.72
N VAL A 93 -6.29 -14.13 18.12
CA VAL A 93 -7.12 -15.09 18.82
C VAL A 93 -6.46 -15.61 20.07
N GLN A 94 -5.17 -15.85 19.94
CA GLN A 94 -4.50 -16.44 21.04
C GLN A 94 -4.34 -15.49 22.18
N SER A 95 -4.51 -14.27 22.00
CA SER A 95 -4.42 -13.35 23.11
C SER A 95 -5.69 -13.32 23.91
N ALA A 96 -6.64 -14.05 23.50
CA ALA A 96 -7.85 -14.11 24.25
C ALA A 96 -7.50 -14.66 25.57
N PRO A 97 -7.94 -14.15 26.45
CA PRO A 97 -7.62 -14.43 27.63
C PRO A 97 -7.89 -15.51 28.14
N LYS A 98 -7.41 -15.87 28.62
CA LYS A 98 -7.47 -16.71 29.07
C LYS A 98 -7.92 -16.50 30.13
N SER A 99 -8.22 -16.16 30.44
CA SER A 99 -8.68 -15.92 31.45
C SER A 99 -9.13 -16.32 32.15
#